data_27cf7f2153fc56cc4d93fd9ff7711935
#
_entry.id   27cf7f2153fc56cc4d93fd9ff7711935
#
_cell.length_a   1.000
_cell.length_b   1.000
_cell.length_c   1.000
_cell.angle_alpha   90.00
_cell.angle_beta   90.00
_cell.angle_gamma   90.00
#
_symmetry.space_group_name_H-M   'P 1'
#
loop_
_entity.id
_entity.type
_entity.pdbx_description
1 polymer ?
#
loop_
_entity_poly.entity_id
_entity_poly.type
_entity_poly.pdbx_seq_one_letter_code
_entity_poly.pdbx_strand_id
1 'polypeptide(L)'
;MKNNLVMKEQLNIDWASLSFGYMPTDYNVRCAYKNGEWGEIEVSSSELIPMHMAATCLHYGQEAFEGLKAFRGKDGKVRVFRMDENAKRIARSAEGIMMPAIPADKFEEMVRKVVTLNERFIPPYGSGASLYIRPLEIGMSAQVGVKPAGEYLFLIFVTPVGPYFKTGFAATPYMITRKYDRAAPLGTGTFKVGGNYAASLRASCEAHAAGYSAEFYLDAKEKKYMDECGAANFFGIKDNTYITPLSTSILPSITNKSLMQLAEDMGMKVERRHIPEEELATFEEAGACGTAAVISPIDRIDDPENNHTYHISKDGKPGPVCTKLYNTLRGIQLGEIEDKHNWNFIIME
;
A
#
# COMPACT_ATOMS: atom_id res chain seq x y z
N MET A 1 -33.85 -3.85 -15.27
CA MET A 1 -34.48 -4.06 -13.95
C MET A 1 -33.91 -3.04 -12.99
N LYS A 2 -34.68 -2.13 -12.42
CA LYS A 2 -34.25 -1.19 -11.39
C LYS A 2 -34.00 -2.02 -10.14
N ASN A 3 -32.73 -2.26 -9.78
CA ASN A 3 -32.38 -2.83 -8.49
C ASN A 3 -32.79 -1.81 -7.42
N ASN A 4 -33.86 -2.11 -6.69
CA ASN A 4 -34.17 -1.46 -5.44
C ASN A 4 -33.07 -1.80 -4.44
N LEU A 5 -32.00 -0.97 -4.39
CA LEU A 5 -31.03 -0.99 -3.32
C LEU A 5 -31.76 -0.58 -2.03
N VAL A 6 -32.12 -1.57 -1.23
CA VAL A 6 -32.68 -1.33 0.10
C VAL A 6 -31.56 -0.67 0.91
N MET A 7 -31.80 0.55 1.39
CA MET A 7 -30.90 1.19 2.35
C MET A 7 -30.80 0.29 3.58
N LYS A 8 -29.64 -0.35 3.77
CA LYS A 8 -29.41 -1.21 4.91
C LYS A 8 -29.13 -0.36 6.14
N GLU A 9 -29.56 -0.83 7.32
CA GLU A 9 -29.40 -0.12 8.61
C GLU A 9 -27.95 0.28 8.89
N GLN A 10 -27.78 1.38 9.64
CA GLN A 10 -26.46 1.79 10.14
C GLN A 10 -25.85 0.67 10.97
N LEU A 11 -24.57 0.39 10.75
CA LEU A 11 -23.84 -0.64 11.49
C LEU A 11 -23.32 -0.07 12.81
N ASN A 12 -23.49 -0.84 13.87
CA ASN A 12 -22.84 -0.55 15.16
C ASN A 12 -21.44 -1.18 15.17
N ILE A 13 -20.46 -0.45 14.62
CA ILE A 13 -19.06 -0.88 14.53
C ILE A 13 -18.22 -0.04 15.49
N ASP A 14 -17.44 -0.67 16.33
CA ASP A 14 -16.37 0.00 17.09
C ASP A 14 -15.16 0.22 16.16
N TRP A 15 -15.16 1.37 15.47
CA TRP A 15 -14.16 1.74 14.48
C TRP A 15 -12.74 1.81 15.04
N ALA A 16 -12.59 2.18 16.31
CA ALA A 16 -11.30 2.35 16.95
C ALA A 16 -10.64 1.00 17.28
N SER A 17 -11.43 -0.04 17.53
CA SER A 17 -10.94 -1.38 17.86
C SER A 17 -10.55 -2.20 16.63
N LEU A 18 -10.97 -1.80 15.42
CA LEU A 18 -10.69 -2.54 14.21
C LEU A 18 -9.17 -2.75 14.02
N SER A 19 -8.80 -3.97 13.61
CA SER A 19 -7.46 -4.27 13.13
C SER A 19 -7.35 -4.04 11.62
N PHE A 20 -6.19 -4.28 11.04
CA PHE A 20 -6.00 -4.37 9.59
C PHE A 20 -6.37 -5.80 9.10
N GLY A 21 -7.57 -6.25 9.49
CA GLY A 21 -8.12 -7.56 9.17
C GLY A 21 -9.28 -7.48 8.16
N TYR A 22 -9.68 -8.62 7.63
CA TYR A 22 -10.84 -8.71 6.75
C TYR A 22 -12.13 -8.66 7.57
N MET A 23 -13.04 -7.77 7.17
CA MET A 23 -14.43 -7.72 7.61
C MET A 23 -15.33 -7.79 6.37
N PRO A 24 -16.32 -8.68 6.33
CA PRO A 24 -17.29 -8.74 5.23
C PRO A 24 -18.02 -7.43 5.03
N THR A 25 -18.25 -7.08 3.76
CA THR A 25 -19.06 -5.94 3.34
C THR A 25 -20.17 -6.37 2.39
N ASP A 26 -21.05 -5.46 1.97
CA ASP A 26 -22.23 -5.83 1.21
C ASP A 26 -21.94 -6.31 -0.21
N TYR A 27 -20.98 -5.64 -0.87
CA TYR A 27 -20.74 -5.85 -2.30
C TYR A 27 -19.25 -5.76 -2.65
N ASN A 28 -18.90 -6.51 -3.68
CA ASN A 28 -17.69 -6.33 -4.46
C ASN A 28 -18.05 -6.09 -5.93
N VAL A 29 -17.11 -5.62 -6.72
CA VAL A 29 -17.28 -5.43 -8.15
C VAL A 29 -16.27 -6.26 -8.91
N ARG A 30 -16.67 -6.81 -10.04
CA ARG A 30 -15.88 -7.75 -10.85
C ARG A 30 -15.94 -7.36 -12.32
N CYS A 31 -14.86 -7.64 -13.04
CA CYS A 31 -14.78 -7.48 -14.48
C CYS A 31 -13.92 -8.63 -15.04
N ALA A 32 -14.48 -9.42 -15.94
CA ALA A 32 -13.78 -10.52 -16.58
C ALA A 32 -13.07 -10.05 -17.85
N TYR A 33 -11.87 -10.59 -18.09
CA TYR A 33 -11.18 -10.47 -19.38
C TYR A 33 -11.28 -11.79 -20.12
N LYS A 34 -11.89 -11.76 -21.31
CA LYS A 34 -12.10 -12.92 -22.17
C LYS A 34 -12.04 -12.51 -23.64
N ASN A 35 -11.55 -13.41 -24.48
CA ASN A 35 -11.46 -13.19 -25.94
C ASN A 35 -10.69 -11.91 -26.34
N GLY A 36 -9.73 -11.48 -25.52
CA GLY A 36 -8.90 -10.31 -25.80
C GLY A 36 -9.45 -8.97 -25.31
N GLU A 37 -10.56 -8.96 -24.56
CA GLU A 37 -11.19 -7.71 -24.09
C GLU A 37 -11.75 -7.79 -22.66
N TRP A 38 -11.81 -6.63 -21.99
CA TRP A 38 -12.48 -6.47 -20.71
C TRP A 38 -14.00 -6.36 -20.90
N GLY A 39 -14.74 -7.18 -20.18
CA GLY A 39 -16.21 -7.18 -20.18
C GLY A 39 -16.84 -6.06 -19.35
N GLU A 40 -18.12 -6.25 -19.04
CA GLU A 40 -18.90 -5.32 -18.21
C GLU A 40 -18.55 -5.44 -16.72
N ILE A 41 -18.82 -4.37 -15.97
CA ILE A 41 -18.61 -4.34 -14.52
C ILE A 41 -19.82 -4.95 -13.82
N GLU A 42 -19.61 -6.10 -13.21
CA GLU A 42 -20.61 -6.86 -12.45
C GLU A 42 -20.55 -6.50 -10.96
N VAL A 43 -21.70 -6.41 -10.30
CA VAL A 43 -21.81 -6.27 -8.84
C VAL A 43 -22.15 -7.63 -8.24
N SER A 44 -21.41 -8.04 -7.21
CA SER A 44 -21.62 -9.30 -6.52
C SER A 44 -21.66 -9.10 -5.01
N SER A 45 -22.58 -9.80 -4.34
CA SER A 45 -22.61 -9.94 -2.88
C SER A 45 -21.89 -11.21 -2.40
N SER A 46 -21.42 -12.06 -3.30
CA SER A 46 -20.67 -13.27 -2.96
C SER A 46 -19.21 -12.93 -2.65
N GLU A 47 -18.72 -13.39 -1.51
CA GLU A 47 -17.30 -13.32 -1.14
C GLU A 47 -16.46 -14.39 -1.85
N LEU A 48 -17.09 -15.37 -2.48
CA LEU A 48 -16.42 -16.49 -3.12
C LEU A 48 -16.23 -16.23 -4.62
N ILE A 49 -15.09 -16.69 -5.13
CA ILE A 49 -14.73 -16.67 -6.54
C ILE A 49 -14.70 -18.12 -7.01
N PRO A 50 -15.55 -18.52 -7.98
CA PRO A 50 -15.41 -19.82 -8.61
C PRO A 50 -14.11 -19.87 -9.42
N MET A 51 -13.23 -20.80 -9.09
CA MET A 51 -11.91 -20.92 -9.70
C MET A 51 -11.60 -22.40 -10.00
N HIS A 52 -11.06 -22.64 -11.20
CA HIS A 52 -10.59 -23.98 -11.55
C HIS A 52 -9.29 -24.30 -10.78
N MET A 53 -9.12 -25.54 -10.32
CA MET A 53 -7.94 -25.96 -9.55
C MET A 53 -6.60 -25.76 -10.28
N ALA A 54 -6.61 -25.71 -11.61
CA ALA A 54 -5.43 -25.45 -12.46
C ALA A 54 -5.29 -23.97 -12.89
N ALA A 55 -5.95 -23.02 -12.21
CA ALA A 55 -5.82 -21.60 -12.53
C ALA A 55 -4.36 -21.13 -12.34
N THR A 56 -3.88 -20.28 -13.27
CA THR A 56 -2.48 -19.85 -13.28
C THR A 56 -2.06 -19.06 -12.04
N CYS A 57 -2.99 -18.31 -11.43
CA CYS A 57 -2.72 -17.59 -10.18
C CYS A 57 -2.39 -18.53 -9.02
N LEU A 58 -3.00 -19.72 -8.94
CA LEU A 58 -2.77 -20.70 -7.87
C LEU A 58 -1.39 -21.38 -7.98
N HIS A 59 -0.90 -21.58 -9.20
CA HIS A 59 0.32 -22.38 -9.44
C HIS A 59 1.53 -21.51 -9.74
N TYR A 60 1.35 -20.38 -10.39
CA TYR A 60 2.44 -19.56 -10.91
C TYR A 60 2.42 -18.13 -10.39
N GLY A 61 1.54 -17.82 -9.42
CA GLY A 61 1.45 -16.49 -8.82
C GLY A 61 1.12 -15.40 -9.85
N GLN A 62 0.38 -15.73 -10.93
CA GLN A 62 -0.02 -14.74 -11.93
C GLN A 62 -1.17 -13.92 -11.37
N GLU A 63 -0.82 -12.98 -10.48
CA GLU A 63 -1.74 -12.07 -9.84
C GLU A 63 -1.04 -10.74 -9.47
N ALA A 64 -1.79 -9.65 -9.54
CA ALA A 64 -1.36 -8.31 -9.13
C ALA A 64 -2.44 -7.66 -8.29
N PHE A 65 -2.04 -6.83 -7.31
CA PHE A 65 -3.01 -6.19 -6.43
C PHE A 65 -2.66 -4.74 -6.11
N GLU A 66 -3.64 -4.01 -5.58
CA GLU A 66 -3.47 -2.66 -5.12
C GLU A 66 -4.05 -2.45 -3.72
N GLY A 67 -3.76 -1.30 -3.15
CA GLY A 67 -4.30 -0.87 -1.88
C GLY A 67 -4.51 0.63 -1.85
N LEU A 68 -5.77 1.05 -1.71
CA LEU A 68 -6.20 2.43 -1.56
C LEU A 68 -7.02 2.58 -0.29
N LYS A 69 -7.34 3.81 0.05
CA LYS A 69 -8.26 4.11 1.15
C LYS A 69 -9.26 5.17 0.75
N ALA A 70 -10.52 4.96 1.14
CA ALA A 70 -11.53 6.00 1.14
C ALA A 70 -11.67 6.59 2.55
N PHE A 71 -11.83 7.90 2.60
CA PHE A 71 -11.95 8.68 3.83
C PHE A 71 -13.20 9.53 3.80
N ARG A 72 -13.96 9.55 4.90
CA ARG A 72 -14.95 10.59 5.14
C ARG A 72 -14.23 11.79 5.74
N GLY A 73 -14.29 12.92 5.07
CA GLY A 73 -13.64 14.14 5.48
C GLY A 73 -14.43 14.93 6.52
N LYS A 74 -13.82 15.98 7.03
CA LYS A 74 -14.44 16.93 7.96
C LYS A 74 -15.69 17.61 7.38
N ASP A 75 -15.72 17.80 6.07
CA ASP A 75 -16.84 18.36 5.30
C ASP A 75 -17.94 17.35 4.95
N GLY A 76 -17.84 16.11 5.44
CA GLY A 76 -18.76 15.01 5.16
C GLY A 76 -18.51 14.27 3.86
N LYS A 77 -17.75 14.84 2.94
CA LYS A 77 -17.47 14.25 1.62
C LYS A 77 -16.61 12.99 1.74
N VAL A 78 -16.87 12.05 0.87
CA VAL A 78 -16.04 10.85 0.74
C VAL A 78 -15.07 11.00 -0.41
N ARG A 79 -13.79 10.74 -0.11
CA ARG A 79 -12.70 10.88 -1.08
C ARG A 79 -11.75 9.70 -1.08
N VAL A 80 -11.20 9.40 -2.26
CA VAL A 80 -10.11 8.43 -2.45
C VAL A 80 -8.85 9.19 -2.87
N PHE A 81 -7.75 8.92 -2.19
CA PHE A 81 -6.48 9.61 -2.39
C PHE A 81 -5.68 8.98 -3.52
N ARG A 82 -5.30 9.77 -4.55
CA ARG A 82 -4.41 9.41 -5.68
C ARG A 82 -4.78 8.12 -6.41
N MET A 83 -6.06 7.93 -6.63
CA MET A 83 -6.62 6.76 -7.32
C MET A 83 -6.04 6.56 -8.73
N ASP A 84 -5.74 7.65 -9.44
CA ASP A 84 -5.09 7.66 -10.75
C ASP A 84 -3.70 7.00 -10.74
N GLU A 85 -2.90 7.24 -9.69
CA GLU A 85 -1.59 6.61 -9.53
C GLU A 85 -1.70 5.12 -9.23
N ASN A 86 -2.75 4.71 -8.50
CA ASN A 86 -3.02 3.28 -8.29
C ASN A 86 -3.45 2.61 -9.61
N ALA A 87 -4.29 3.26 -10.43
CA ALA A 87 -4.65 2.75 -11.76
C ALA A 87 -3.43 2.53 -12.64
N LYS A 88 -2.51 3.51 -12.71
CA LYS A 88 -1.25 3.40 -13.46
C LYS A 88 -0.36 2.28 -12.91
N ARG A 89 -0.31 2.10 -11.59
CA ARG A 89 0.57 1.11 -10.96
C ARG A 89 0.06 -0.33 -11.11
N ILE A 90 -1.26 -0.56 -10.99
CA ILE A 90 -1.81 -1.90 -11.23
C ILE A 90 -1.65 -2.30 -12.69
N ALA A 91 -1.87 -1.39 -13.65
CA ALA A 91 -1.62 -1.64 -15.06
C ALA A 91 -0.16 -2.05 -15.33
N ARG A 92 0.80 -1.29 -14.79
CA ARG A 92 2.23 -1.64 -14.91
C ARG A 92 2.57 -2.97 -14.21
N SER A 93 1.96 -3.27 -13.09
CA SER A 93 2.20 -4.54 -12.39
C SER A 93 1.64 -5.74 -13.17
N ALA A 94 0.46 -5.60 -13.76
CA ALA A 94 -0.15 -6.60 -14.63
C ALA A 94 0.72 -6.87 -15.86
N GLU A 95 1.11 -5.81 -16.60
CA GLU A 95 1.98 -5.92 -17.77
C GLU A 95 3.32 -6.58 -17.43
N GLY A 96 3.89 -6.27 -16.24
CA GLY A 96 5.17 -6.81 -15.78
C GLY A 96 5.17 -8.34 -15.57
N ILE A 97 4.01 -8.95 -15.42
CA ILE A 97 3.84 -10.41 -15.34
C ILE A 97 2.92 -10.95 -16.45
N MET A 98 2.88 -10.24 -17.58
CA MET A 98 2.19 -10.65 -18.81
C MET A 98 0.67 -10.83 -18.62
N MET A 99 0.04 -9.95 -17.86
CA MET A 99 -1.42 -9.84 -17.74
C MET A 99 -1.91 -8.59 -18.50
N PRO A 100 -3.16 -8.56 -18.99
CA PRO A 100 -3.72 -7.40 -19.66
C PRO A 100 -3.99 -6.26 -18.68
N ALA A 101 -3.49 -5.07 -18.94
CA ALA A 101 -3.80 -3.92 -18.10
C ALA A 101 -5.30 -3.59 -18.12
N ILE A 102 -5.90 -3.38 -16.94
CA ILE A 102 -7.25 -2.81 -16.86
C ILE A 102 -7.21 -1.33 -17.30
N PRO A 103 -8.14 -0.85 -18.16
CA PRO A 103 -8.21 0.57 -18.53
C PRO A 103 -8.41 1.47 -17.30
N ALA A 104 -7.75 2.63 -17.28
CA ALA A 104 -7.75 3.52 -16.13
C ALA A 104 -9.15 4.06 -15.79
N ASP A 105 -9.96 4.37 -16.80
CA ASP A 105 -11.36 4.79 -16.64
C ASP A 105 -12.23 3.69 -16.03
N LYS A 106 -12.05 2.45 -16.49
CA LYS A 106 -12.74 1.27 -15.92
C LYS A 106 -12.33 1.01 -14.48
N PHE A 107 -11.04 1.14 -14.17
CA PHE A 107 -10.53 1.04 -12.78
C PHE A 107 -11.21 2.11 -11.89
N GLU A 108 -11.25 3.36 -12.34
CA GLU A 108 -11.88 4.46 -11.61
C GLU A 108 -13.38 4.21 -11.40
N GLU A 109 -14.09 3.77 -12.44
CA GLU A 109 -15.53 3.43 -12.34
C GLU A 109 -15.76 2.32 -11.30
N MET A 110 -14.94 1.26 -11.32
CA MET A 110 -15.03 0.17 -10.35
C MET A 110 -14.78 0.63 -8.92
N VAL A 111 -13.77 1.51 -8.69
CA VAL A 111 -13.49 2.07 -7.36
C VAL A 111 -14.66 2.93 -6.88
N ARG A 112 -15.18 3.84 -7.72
CA ARG A 112 -16.36 4.66 -7.38
C ARG A 112 -17.56 3.79 -7.03
N LYS A 113 -17.85 2.81 -7.84
CA LYS A 113 -18.99 1.90 -7.67
C LYS A 113 -18.90 1.09 -6.38
N VAL A 114 -17.75 0.47 -6.07
CA VAL A 114 -17.60 -0.35 -4.86
C VAL A 114 -17.67 0.49 -3.59
N VAL A 115 -17.10 1.68 -3.58
CA VAL A 115 -17.15 2.59 -2.42
C VAL A 115 -18.58 3.06 -2.17
N THR A 116 -19.29 3.50 -3.20
CA THR A 116 -20.69 3.95 -3.10
C THR A 116 -21.63 2.83 -2.64
N LEU A 117 -21.46 1.61 -3.17
CA LEU A 117 -22.28 0.47 -2.79
C LEU A 117 -22.08 0.02 -1.33
N ASN A 118 -20.95 0.38 -0.73
CA ASN A 118 -20.61 0.04 0.65
C ASN A 118 -20.53 1.26 1.57
N GLU A 119 -21.28 2.33 1.28
CA GLU A 119 -21.25 3.60 2.02
C GLU A 119 -21.33 3.42 3.55
N ARG A 120 -22.21 2.54 4.03
CA ARG A 120 -22.40 2.30 5.48
C ARG A 120 -21.18 1.74 6.21
N PHE A 121 -20.19 1.23 5.45
CA PHE A 121 -18.91 0.74 5.98
C PHE A 121 -17.79 1.79 5.94
N ILE A 122 -18.08 3.01 5.47
CA ILE A 122 -17.12 4.11 5.49
C ILE A 122 -17.07 4.69 6.91
N PRO A 123 -15.92 4.59 7.60
CA PRO A 123 -15.82 5.08 8.96
C PRO A 123 -16.12 6.59 9.05
N PRO A 124 -16.75 7.05 10.15
CA PRO A 124 -17.01 8.47 10.36
C PRO A 124 -15.70 9.26 10.52
N TYR A 125 -15.76 10.55 10.16
CA TYR A 125 -14.67 11.48 10.42
C TYR A 125 -14.30 11.48 11.91
N GLY A 126 -13.01 11.57 12.22
CA GLY A 126 -12.52 11.59 13.60
C GLY A 126 -12.32 10.21 14.24
N SER A 127 -12.79 9.11 13.62
CA SER A 127 -12.58 7.75 14.15
C SER A 127 -11.13 7.24 14.02
N GLY A 128 -10.30 7.89 13.19
CA GLY A 128 -8.98 7.40 12.82
C GLY A 128 -8.98 6.22 11.83
N ALA A 129 -10.13 5.58 11.63
CA ALA A 129 -10.32 4.46 10.71
C ALA A 129 -10.51 4.92 9.26
N SER A 130 -10.52 3.99 8.32
CA SER A 130 -10.73 4.23 6.89
C SER A 130 -11.35 3.02 6.22
N LEU A 131 -11.98 3.21 5.06
CA LEU A 131 -12.40 2.09 4.22
C LEU A 131 -11.23 1.71 3.31
N TYR A 132 -10.65 0.53 3.53
CA TYR A 132 -9.59 -0.01 2.68
C TYR A 132 -10.19 -0.62 1.42
N ILE A 133 -9.60 -0.30 0.27
CA ILE A 133 -10.02 -0.76 -1.05
C ILE A 133 -8.94 -1.69 -1.58
N ARG A 134 -9.30 -2.91 -1.96
CA ARG A 134 -8.40 -3.93 -2.48
C ARG A 134 -8.75 -4.31 -3.92
N PRO A 135 -8.17 -3.64 -4.94
CA PRO A 135 -8.13 -4.16 -6.30
C PRO A 135 -7.23 -5.40 -6.39
N LEU A 136 -7.67 -6.39 -7.15
CA LEU A 136 -6.96 -7.63 -7.39
C LEU A 136 -7.22 -8.08 -8.83
N GLU A 137 -6.18 -8.42 -9.56
CA GLU A 137 -6.23 -9.05 -10.87
C GLU A 137 -5.59 -10.43 -10.81
N ILE A 138 -6.27 -11.46 -11.33
CA ILE A 138 -5.85 -12.86 -11.24
C ILE A 138 -6.03 -13.60 -12.56
N GLY A 139 -5.06 -14.44 -12.90
CA GLY A 139 -5.13 -15.37 -14.03
C GLY A 139 -6.04 -16.55 -13.74
N MET A 140 -7.09 -16.73 -14.54
CA MET A 140 -8.18 -17.71 -14.34
C MET A 140 -8.05 -18.96 -15.20
N SER A 141 -7.25 -18.95 -16.28
CA SER A 141 -7.16 -20.07 -17.22
C SER A 141 -6.68 -21.37 -16.57
N ALA A 142 -7.36 -22.45 -16.87
CA ALA A 142 -6.98 -23.80 -16.47
C ALA A 142 -5.84 -24.32 -17.37
N GLN A 143 -4.62 -24.41 -16.82
CA GLN A 143 -3.45 -24.90 -17.56
C GLN A 143 -2.36 -25.44 -16.62
N VAL A 144 -1.50 -26.31 -17.16
CA VAL A 144 -0.35 -26.87 -16.42
C VAL A 144 0.97 -26.24 -16.91
N GLY A 145 1.08 -25.92 -18.20
CA GLY A 145 2.27 -25.29 -18.76
C GLY A 145 2.43 -23.83 -18.29
N VAL A 146 3.67 -23.41 -18.04
CA VAL A 146 3.99 -22.02 -17.65
C VAL A 146 3.88 -21.11 -18.86
N LYS A 147 2.78 -20.38 -18.95
CA LYS A 147 2.51 -19.35 -19.98
C LYS A 147 1.44 -18.39 -19.44
N PRO A 148 1.30 -17.18 -20.02
CA PRO A 148 0.22 -16.28 -19.66
C PRO A 148 -1.16 -16.94 -19.78
N ALA A 149 -2.08 -16.59 -18.89
CA ALA A 149 -3.46 -17.01 -19.00
C ALA A 149 -4.14 -16.38 -20.25
N GLY A 150 -5.21 -17.00 -20.73
CA GLY A 150 -6.08 -16.42 -21.76
C GLY A 150 -7.30 -15.70 -21.18
N GLU A 151 -7.60 -15.97 -19.90
CA GLU A 151 -8.72 -15.37 -19.17
C GLU A 151 -8.23 -14.82 -17.82
N TYR A 152 -8.76 -13.64 -17.45
CA TYR A 152 -8.44 -13.00 -16.18
C TYR A 152 -9.72 -12.48 -15.50
N LEU A 153 -9.63 -12.28 -14.20
CA LEU A 153 -10.65 -11.62 -13.41
C LEU A 153 -10.01 -10.43 -12.70
N PHE A 154 -10.54 -9.25 -12.93
CA PHE A 154 -10.30 -8.08 -12.10
C PHE A 154 -11.43 -7.90 -11.11
N LEU A 155 -11.12 -7.76 -9.83
CA LEU A 155 -12.13 -7.53 -8.81
C LEU A 155 -11.68 -6.48 -7.82
N ILE A 156 -12.63 -5.77 -7.22
CA ILE A 156 -12.38 -4.85 -6.12
C ILE A 156 -13.35 -5.17 -5.00
N PHE A 157 -12.81 -5.42 -3.82
CA PHE A 157 -13.59 -5.47 -2.58
C PHE A 157 -13.10 -4.38 -1.61
N VAL A 158 -13.91 -4.10 -0.60
CA VAL A 158 -13.59 -3.12 0.45
C VAL A 158 -13.72 -3.77 1.81
N THR A 159 -13.00 -3.24 2.79
CA THR A 159 -13.12 -3.62 4.20
C THR A 159 -12.77 -2.42 5.09
N PRO A 160 -13.52 -2.12 6.13
CA PRO A 160 -13.14 -1.09 7.08
C PRO A 160 -11.92 -1.54 7.89
N VAL A 161 -10.98 -0.64 8.08
CA VAL A 161 -9.76 -0.88 8.87
C VAL A 161 -9.60 0.22 9.91
N GLY A 162 -9.15 -0.15 11.09
CA GLY A 162 -8.93 0.77 12.19
C GLY A 162 -7.69 1.66 12.03
N PRO A 163 -7.42 2.51 13.02
CA PRO A 163 -6.19 3.27 13.09
C PRO A 163 -4.96 2.36 13.05
N TYR A 164 -3.97 2.70 12.23
CA TYR A 164 -2.73 1.92 12.18
C TYR A 164 -1.99 1.94 13.51
N PHE A 165 -1.88 3.11 14.11
CA PHE A 165 -1.29 3.29 15.44
C PHE A 165 -2.36 3.25 16.52
N LYS A 166 -2.45 2.15 17.27
CA LYS A 166 -3.40 2.01 18.37
C LYS A 166 -3.03 2.83 19.60
N THR A 167 -1.74 3.06 19.82
CA THR A 167 -1.18 3.80 20.97
C THR A 167 -0.71 5.21 20.62
N GLY A 168 -1.06 5.71 19.41
CA GLY A 168 -0.61 6.99 18.90
C GLY A 168 0.60 6.90 17.98
N PHE A 169 0.95 8.03 17.34
CA PHE A 169 2.07 8.14 16.41
C PHE A 169 3.40 8.02 17.18
N ALA A 170 4.09 6.89 17.04
CA ALA A 170 5.29 6.54 17.79
C ALA A 170 6.37 5.98 16.86
N ALA A 171 7.64 6.19 17.24
CA ALA A 171 8.77 5.59 16.55
C ALA A 171 8.95 4.13 16.99
N THR A 172 9.39 3.28 16.07
CA THR A 172 9.51 1.84 16.26
C THR A 172 10.81 1.27 15.73
N PRO A 173 11.33 0.15 16.31
CA PRO A 173 12.57 -0.46 15.86
C PRO A 173 12.38 -1.34 14.63
N TYR A 174 13.41 -1.38 13.79
CA TYR A 174 13.52 -2.23 12.60
C TYR A 174 14.77 -3.12 12.66
N MET A 175 14.77 -4.24 11.94
CA MET A 175 15.86 -5.20 11.91
C MET A 175 16.40 -5.39 10.49
N ILE A 176 17.69 -5.12 10.25
CA ILE A 176 18.34 -5.48 8.99
C ILE A 176 18.35 -7.01 8.87
N THR A 177 17.89 -7.50 7.72
CA THR A 177 18.02 -8.89 7.32
C THR A 177 19.09 -9.04 6.24
N ARG A 178 20.14 -9.81 6.52
CA ARG A 178 21.17 -10.15 5.52
C ARG A 178 20.95 -11.53 4.90
N LYS A 179 20.08 -12.34 5.53
CA LYS A 179 19.78 -13.71 5.10
C LYS A 179 18.86 -13.79 3.90
N TYR A 180 18.01 -12.77 3.70
CA TYR A 180 16.95 -12.80 2.71
C TYR A 180 17.03 -11.58 1.81
N ASP A 181 16.65 -11.77 0.54
CA ASP A 181 16.42 -10.69 -0.42
C ASP A 181 14.94 -10.41 -0.52
N ARG A 182 14.58 -9.14 -0.70
CA ARG A 182 13.21 -8.78 -0.99
C ARG A 182 12.81 -9.17 -2.41
N ALA A 183 13.69 -8.87 -3.38
CA ALA A 183 13.51 -9.17 -4.79
C ALA A 183 14.84 -9.07 -5.54
N ALA A 184 14.97 -9.80 -6.63
CA ALA A 184 16.10 -9.67 -7.53
C ALA A 184 16.11 -8.28 -8.21
N PRO A 185 17.30 -7.70 -8.55
CA PRO A 185 17.42 -6.35 -9.12
C PRO A 185 16.65 -6.14 -10.42
N LEU A 186 16.51 -7.18 -11.26
CA LEU A 186 15.75 -7.17 -12.52
C LEU A 186 14.55 -8.12 -12.48
N GLY A 187 14.09 -8.46 -11.29
CA GLY A 187 12.92 -9.31 -11.07
C GLY A 187 11.63 -8.51 -10.95
N THR A 188 10.74 -8.99 -10.10
CA THR A 188 9.39 -8.42 -9.94
C THR A 188 9.28 -7.35 -8.84
N GLY A 189 10.40 -6.90 -8.25
CA GLY A 189 10.40 -5.99 -7.10
C GLY A 189 9.68 -4.66 -7.32
N THR A 190 9.68 -4.14 -8.56
CA THR A 190 8.98 -2.89 -8.92
C THR A 190 7.50 -3.08 -9.22
N PHE A 191 6.99 -4.31 -9.24
CA PHE A 191 5.59 -4.65 -9.48
C PHE A 191 4.91 -5.07 -8.17
N LYS A 192 3.62 -4.76 -8.05
CA LYS A 192 2.86 -5.10 -6.85
C LYS A 192 2.16 -6.45 -7.04
N VAL A 193 2.94 -7.52 -6.88
CA VAL A 193 2.54 -8.91 -7.12
C VAL A 193 2.74 -9.75 -5.86
N GLY A 194 1.86 -10.72 -5.59
CA GLY A 194 1.84 -11.49 -4.36
C GLY A 194 3.10 -12.31 -4.10
N GLY A 195 3.78 -12.74 -5.17
CA GLY A 195 5.05 -13.46 -5.03
C GLY A 195 6.12 -12.72 -4.23
N ASN A 196 6.19 -11.37 -4.38
CA ASN A 196 7.13 -10.55 -3.59
C ASN A 196 6.77 -10.58 -2.10
N TYR A 197 5.48 -10.61 -1.77
CA TYR A 197 5.01 -10.64 -0.37
C TYR A 197 5.14 -12.02 0.24
N ALA A 198 4.86 -13.08 -0.50
CA ALA A 198 5.10 -14.45 -0.04
C ALA A 198 6.58 -14.69 0.26
N ALA A 199 7.49 -14.18 -0.57
CA ALA A 199 8.93 -14.27 -0.35
C ALA A 199 9.40 -13.54 0.92
N SER A 200 8.74 -12.45 1.32
CA SER A 200 9.10 -11.65 2.49
C SER A 200 8.65 -12.26 3.83
N LEU A 201 7.74 -13.23 3.84
CA LEU A 201 7.13 -13.75 5.07
C LEU A 201 8.15 -14.30 6.07
N ARG A 202 9.24 -14.96 5.62
CA ARG A 202 10.25 -15.49 6.53
C ARG A 202 10.96 -14.38 7.29
N ALA A 203 11.46 -13.38 6.57
CA ALA A 203 12.15 -12.24 7.18
C ALA A 203 11.21 -11.47 8.13
N SER A 204 9.96 -11.25 7.72
CA SER A 204 8.95 -10.58 8.52
C SER A 204 8.63 -11.35 9.82
N CYS A 205 8.43 -12.67 9.74
CA CYS A 205 8.20 -13.50 10.92
C CYS A 205 9.38 -13.50 11.89
N GLU A 206 10.63 -13.57 11.38
CA GLU A 206 11.84 -13.50 12.20
C GLU A 206 11.96 -12.13 12.90
N ALA A 207 11.72 -11.03 12.19
CA ALA A 207 11.75 -9.68 12.75
C ALA A 207 10.69 -9.51 13.86
N HIS A 208 9.43 -9.88 13.59
CA HIS A 208 8.36 -9.78 14.58
C HIS A 208 8.61 -10.67 15.80
N ALA A 209 9.11 -11.91 15.62
CA ALA A 209 9.44 -12.80 16.73
C ALA A 209 10.57 -12.23 17.62
N ALA A 210 11.45 -11.41 17.05
CA ALA A 210 12.53 -10.71 17.76
C ALA A 210 12.09 -9.34 18.33
N GLY A 211 10.81 -8.95 18.18
CA GLY A 211 10.23 -7.71 18.75
C GLY A 211 10.38 -6.46 17.89
N TYR A 212 10.73 -6.60 16.61
CA TYR A 212 10.82 -5.49 15.66
C TYR A 212 9.49 -5.26 14.94
N SER A 213 9.26 -4.04 14.47
CA SER A 213 8.07 -3.68 13.72
C SER A 213 8.07 -4.24 12.30
N ALA A 214 9.25 -4.36 11.69
CA ALA A 214 9.47 -5.02 10.42
C ALA A 214 10.97 -5.28 10.18
N GLU A 215 11.23 -6.08 9.16
CA GLU A 215 12.54 -6.26 8.57
C GLU A 215 12.94 -5.08 7.68
N PHE A 216 14.25 -4.84 7.57
CA PHE A 216 14.86 -3.86 6.69
C PHE A 216 15.76 -4.58 5.68
N TYR A 217 15.48 -4.38 4.40
CA TYR A 217 16.22 -5.03 3.32
C TYR A 217 17.36 -4.14 2.79
N LEU A 218 18.48 -4.76 2.52
CA LEU A 218 19.56 -4.23 1.71
C LEU A 218 19.43 -4.73 0.26
N ASP A 219 20.11 -4.06 -0.67
CA ASP A 219 20.14 -4.48 -2.07
C ASP A 219 20.62 -5.93 -2.21
N ALA A 220 19.97 -6.69 -3.11
CA ALA A 220 20.23 -8.11 -3.26
C ALA A 220 21.62 -8.45 -3.83
N LYS A 221 22.25 -7.49 -4.55
CA LYS A 221 23.50 -7.73 -5.27
C LYS A 221 24.73 -7.55 -4.39
N GLU A 222 24.79 -6.45 -3.64
CA GLU A 222 26.00 -6.05 -2.90
C GLU A 222 25.80 -6.09 -1.38
N LYS A 223 24.55 -6.16 -0.90
CA LYS A 223 24.19 -6.04 0.52
C LYS A 223 24.77 -4.79 1.18
N LYS A 224 24.82 -3.71 0.43
CA LYS A 224 25.46 -2.46 0.79
C LYS A 224 24.51 -1.26 0.84
N TYR A 225 23.51 -1.27 -0.04
CA TYR A 225 22.60 -0.13 -0.19
C TYR A 225 21.24 -0.45 0.40
N MET A 226 20.60 0.55 0.99
CA MET A 226 19.27 0.41 1.54
C MET A 226 18.22 0.25 0.45
N ASP A 227 17.28 -0.69 0.63
CA ASP A 227 16.16 -0.93 -0.26
C ASP A 227 14.83 -0.58 0.40
N GLU A 228 14.15 -1.51 1.03
CA GLU A 228 12.81 -1.31 1.60
C GLU A 228 12.68 -1.81 3.03
N CYS A 229 11.69 -1.29 3.74
CA CYS A 229 11.30 -1.72 5.09
C CYS A 229 10.06 -2.61 4.98
N GLY A 230 10.23 -3.93 4.98
CA GLY A 230 9.10 -4.84 4.81
C GLY A 230 8.28 -4.55 3.56
N ALA A 231 7.04 -4.10 3.74
CA ALA A 231 6.11 -3.73 2.67
C ALA A 231 6.01 -2.20 2.45
N ALA A 232 6.97 -1.42 2.97
CA ALA A 232 6.97 0.05 2.97
C ALA A 232 8.29 0.61 2.44
N ASN A 233 8.24 1.76 1.75
CA ASN A 233 9.46 2.43 1.30
C ASN A 233 10.16 3.13 2.47
N PHE A 234 11.48 3.16 2.45
CA PHE A 234 12.32 3.90 3.39
C PHE A 234 12.53 5.35 2.95
N PHE A 235 12.63 6.26 3.90
CA PHE A 235 13.21 7.58 3.73
C PHE A 235 13.97 8.02 4.99
N GLY A 236 14.98 8.86 4.80
CA GLY A 236 15.71 9.54 5.87
C GLY A 236 15.70 11.06 5.68
N ILE A 237 15.86 11.80 6.77
CA ILE A 237 15.97 13.26 6.79
C ILE A 237 17.35 13.63 7.31
N LYS A 238 18.04 14.49 6.57
CA LYS A 238 19.36 15.02 6.92
C LYS A 238 19.57 16.38 6.26
N ASP A 239 20.08 17.36 6.99
CA ASP A 239 20.43 18.68 6.46
C ASP A 239 19.32 19.31 5.61
N ASN A 240 18.07 19.32 6.12
CA ASN A 240 16.87 19.78 5.42
C ASN A 240 16.64 19.09 4.06
N THR A 241 17.05 17.83 3.93
CA THR A 241 16.90 17.02 2.72
C THR A 241 16.11 15.76 3.02
N TYR A 242 15.08 15.48 2.21
CA TYR A 242 14.35 14.20 2.18
C TYR A 242 15.09 13.24 1.23
N ILE A 243 15.59 12.15 1.75
CA ILE A 243 16.44 11.20 1.02
C ILE A 243 15.74 9.85 1.00
N THR A 244 15.55 9.26 -0.20
CA THR A 244 14.90 7.94 -0.35
C THR A 244 15.65 7.09 -1.36
N PRO A 245 15.69 5.74 -1.16
CA PRO A 245 16.44 4.86 -2.05
C PRO A 245 15.94 4.89 -3.50
N LEU A 246 16.88 4.78 -4.44
CA LEU A 246 16.65 4.52 -5.83
C LEU A 246 17.21 3.12 -6.16
N SER A 247 16.34 2.18 -6.49
CA SER A 247 16.71 0.81 -6.84
C SER A 247 15.74 0.21 -7.83
N THR A 248 16.18 -0.77 -8.60
CA THR A 248 15.34 -1.52 -9.56
C THR A 248 14.52 -2.63 -8.90
N SER A 249 14.72 -2.87 -7.61
CA SER A 249 13.98 -3.86 -6.81
C SER A 249 12.91 -3.24 -5.91
N ILE A 250 12.84 -1.91 -5.79
CA ILE A 250 11.90 -1.20 -4.90
C ILE A 250 10.57 -0.93 -5.61
N LEU A 251 9.45 -1.19 -4.91
CA LEU A 251 8.13 -0.79 -5.39
C LEU A 251 7.98 0.74 -5.36
N PRO A 252 7.64 1.42 -6.48
CA PRO A 252 7.36 2.85 -6.48
C PRO A 252 6.11 3.17 -5.66
N SER A 253 6.32 3.61 -4.43
CA SER A 253 5.25 3.95 -3.50
C SER A 253 4.56 5.25 -3.87
N ILE A 254 3.22 5.25 -3.89
CA ILE A 254 2.41 6.44 -4.11
C ILE A 254 2.52 7.38 -2.89
N THR A 255 2.57 6.80 -1.69
CA THR A 255 2.79 7.58 -0.47
C THR A 255 4.16 8.27 -0.49
N ASN A 256 5.24 7.56 -0.86
CA ASN A 256 6.57 8.15 -0.95
C ASN A 256 6.62 9.29 -1.99
N LYS A 257 5.99 9.11 -3.17
CA LYS A 257 5.85 10.19 -4.17
C LYS A 257 5.15 11.42 -3.59
N SER A 258 4.13 11.21 -2.77
CA SER A 258 3.39 12.32 -2.13
C SER A 258 4.23 13.00 -1.06
N LEU A 259 4.96 12.24 -0.25
CA LEU A 259 5.85 12.80 0.78
C LEU A 259 7.03 13.58 0.18
N MET A 260 7.61 13.11 -0.92
CA MET A 260 8.63 13.87 -1.66
C MET A 260 8.10 15.23 -2.11
N GLN A 261 6.90 15.29 -2.72
CA GLN A 261 6.29 16.54 -3.13
C GLN A 261 5.99 17.46 -1.95
N LEU A 262 5.46 16.91 -0.84
CA LEU A 262 5.24 17.71 0.38
C LEU A 262 6.54 18.22 1.00
N ALA A 263 7.62 17.47 0.92
CA ALA A 263 8.93 17.93 1.37
C ALA A 263 9.42 19.12 0.52
N GLU A 264 9.27 19.06 -0.80
CA GLU A 264 9.54 20.19 -1.71
C GLU A 264 8.66 21.41 -1.38
N ASP A 265 7.37 21.21 -1.16
CA ASP A 265 6.42 22.28 -0.76
C ASP A 265 6.81 22.93 0.57
N MET A 266 7.51 22.21 1.44
CA MET A 266 8.05 22.70 2.71
C MET A 266 9.43 23.35 2.58
N GLY A 267 9.97 23.47 1.36
CA GLY A 267 11.27 24.06 1.08
C GLY A 267 12.45 23.14 1.38
N MET A 268 12.23 21.84 1.46
CA MET A 268 13.29 20.85 1.60
C MET A 268 13.85 20.45 0.23
N LYS A 269 15.09 19.98 0.21
CA LYS A 269 15.62 19.25 -0.95
C LYS A 269 15.09 17.83 -0.96
N VAL A 270 14.97 17.23 -2.16
CA VAL A 270 14.59 15.82 -2.32
C VAL A 270 15.65 15.10 -3.13
N GLU A 271 16.17 14.01 -2.60
CA GLU A 271 17.15 13.16 -3.27
C GLU A 271 16.66 11.73 -3.38
N ARG A 272 16.75 11.17 -4.59
CA ARG A 272 16.56 9.75 -4.86
C ARG A 272 17.87 9.18 -5.39
N ARG A 273 18.51 8.34 -4.59
CA ARG A 273 19.83 7.80 -4.90
C ARG A 273 20.09 6.47 -4.18
N HIS A 274 21.19 5.83 -4.53
CA HIS A 274 21.71 4.76 -3.68
C HIS A 274 22.12 5.33 -2.34
N ILE A 275 21.70 4.71 -1.25
CA ILE A 275 22.00 5.12 0.11
C ILE A 275 22.82 4.01 0.76
N PRO A 276 24.14 4.19 0.99
CA PRO A 276 24.93 3.20 1.68
C PRO A 276 24.41 2.96 3.10
N GLU A 277 24.53 1.71 3.59
CA GLU A 277 24.04 1.34 4.93
C GLU A 277 24.66 2.22 6.03
N GLU A 278 25.95 2.54 5.94
CA GLU A 278 26.66 3.36 6.93
C GLU A 278 26.10 4.78 7.04
N GLU A 279 25.36 5.24 6.03
CA GLU A 279 24.72 6.55 6.07
C GLU A 279 23.55 6.60 7.08
N LEU A 280 23.02 5.44 7.50
CA LEU A 280 22.01 5.36 8.57
C LEU A 280 22.44 6.10 9.84
N ALA A 281 23.73 6.07 10.18
CA ALA A 281 24.28 6.76 11.35
C ALA A 281 24.19 8.31 11.25
N THR A 282 23.89 8.86 10.08
CA THR A 282 23.90 10.31 9.83
C THR A 282 22.51 10.94 9.71
N PHE A 283 21.45 10.12 9.67
CA PHE A 283 20.09 10.65 9.60
C PHE A 283 19.62 11.23 10.93
N GLU A 284 18.98 12.38 10.84
CA GLU A 284 18.35 13.07 11.97
C GLU A 284 16.98 12.46 12.29
N GLU A 285 16.28 12.01 11.25
CA GLU A 285 15.00 11.31 11.33
C GLU A 285 14.94 10.27 10.21
N ALA A 286 14.18 9.22 10.41
CA ALA A 286 13.86 8.27 9.36
C ALA A 286 12.44 7.72 9.51
N GLY A 287 11.90 7.19 8.42
CA GLY A 287 10.59 6.58 8.41
C GLY A 287 10.40 5.56 7.29
N ALA A 288 9.50 4.63 7.54
CA ALA A 288 8.92 3.77 6.52
C ALA A 288 7.56 4.35 6.09
N CYS A 289 7.23 4.35 4.78
CA CYS A 289 6.01 4.96 4.30
C CYS A 289 5.22 4.07 3.34
N GLY A 290 3.90 4.11 3.48
CA GLY A 290 2.97 3.32 2.67
C GLY A 290 1.50 3.63 2.98
N THR A 291 0.59 3.07 2.19
CA THR A 291 -0.86 3.33 2.30
C THR A 291 -1.43 2.96 3.68
N ALA A 292 -0.90 1.92 4.33
CA ALA A 292 -1.44 1.45 5.60
C ALA A 292 -1.22 2.46 6.74
N ALA A 293 0.04 2.90 6.94
CA ALA A 293 0.46 3.73 8.06
C ALA A 293 0.62 5.21 7.71
N VAL A 294 0.74 5.56 6.44
CA VAL A 294 1.25 6.82 5.91
C VAL A 294 2.75 6.95 6.18
N ILE A 295 3.15 7.18 7.41
CA ILE A 295 4.54 7.13 7.91
C ILE A 295 4.58 6.28 9.17
N SER A 296 5.53 5.36 9.26
CA SER A 296 5.96 4.72 10.50
C SER A 296 7.35 5.26 10.84
N PRO A 297 7.48 6.17 11.80
CA PRO A 297 8.79 6.70 12.20
C PRO A 297 9.68 5.59 12.76
N ILE A 298 10.97 5.70 12.49
CA ILE A 298 11.98 4.72 12.91
C ILE A 298 12.74 5.24 14.12
N ASP A 299 12.76 4.45 15.18
CA ASP A 299 13.52 4.71 16.40
C ASP A 299 14.99 4.32 16.21
N ARG A 300 15.22 3.06 15.85
CA ARG A 300 16.52 2.49 15.57
C ARG A 300 16.42 1.38 14.53
N ILE A 301 17.56 1.08 13.94
CA ILE A 301 17.70 -0.06 13.02
C ILE A 301 18.84 -0.93 13.56
N ASP A 302 18.50 -2.14 13.94
CA ASP A 302 19.47 -3.11 14.47
C ASP A 302 19.95 -4.04 13.35
N ASP A 303 21.25 -4.30 13.31
CA ASP A 303 21.89 -5.33 12.49
C ASP A 303 22.43 -6.45 13.42
N PRO A 304 21.64 -7.49 13.71
CA PRO A 304 22.04 -8.54 14.63
C PRO A 304 23.23 -9.38 14.14
N GLU A 305 23.41 -9.49 12.82
CA GLU A 305 24.50 -10.29 12.25
C GLU A 305 25.88 -9.62 12.44
N ASN A 306 25.91 -8.29 12.43
CA ASN A 306 27.12 -7.51 12.66
C ASN A 306 27.20 -6.95 14.10
N ASN A 307 26.23 -7.27 14.96
CA ASN A 307 26.12 -6.76 16.33
C ASN A 307 26.21 -5.23 16.37
N HIS A 308 25.46 -4.57 15.48
CA HIS A 308 25.47 -3.11 15.35
C HIS A 308 24.05 -2.54 15.46
N THR A 309 23.94 -1.31 16.00
CA THR A 309 22.67 -0.58 16.11
C THR A 309 22.84 0.84 15.60
N TYR A 310 22.00 1.24 14.66
CA TYR A 310 21.86 2.61 14.19
C TYR A 310 20.75 3.31 14.97
N HIS A 311 21.10 4.23 15.87
CA HIS A 311 20.13 5.05 16.59
C HIS A 311 19.70 6.24 15.74
N ILE A 312 18.43 6.32 15.36
CA ILE A 312 17.85 7.42 14.57
C ILE A 312 17.20 8.43 15.51
N SER A 313 16.28 7.97 16.37
CA SER A 313 15.65 8.83 17.37
C SER A 313 16.51 8.91 18.64
N LYS A 314 16.64 10.10 19.20
CA LYS A 314 17.39 10.31 20.46
C LYS A 314 16.58 10.03 21.72
N ASP A 315 15.24 10.10 21.61
CA ASP A 315 14.31 9.99 22.74
C ASP A 315 13.17 8.98 22.49
N GLY A 316 13.29 8.18 21.42
CA GLY A 316 12.27 7.19 21.04
C GLY A 316 10.99 7.81 20.45
N LYS A 317 11.00 9.10 20.11
CA LYS A 317 9.83 9.80 19.56
C LYS A 317 9.99 10.08 18.07
N PRO A 318 8.86 10.25 17.36
CA PRO A 318 8.88 10.76 15.99
C PRO A 318 9.52 12.15 15.91
N GLY A 319 10.40 12.36 14.94
CA GLY A 319 10.99 13.66 14.70
C GLY A 319 9.98 14.70 14.16
N PRO A 320 10.32 15.99 14.23
CA PRO A 320 9.43 17.08 13.82
C PRO A 320 9.09 17.05 12.33
N VAL A 321 10.02 16.65 11.44
CA VAL A 321 9.77 16.57 9.99
C VAL A 321 8.83 15.42 9.67
N CYS A 322 9.08 14.22 10.20
CA CYS A 322 8.19 13.07 10.07
C CYS A 322 6.77 13.40 10.56
N THR A 323 6.67 14.07 11.71
CA THR A 323 5.38 14.49 12.29
C THR A 323 4.66 15.49 11.39
N LYS A 324 5.37 16.49 10.87
CA LYS A 324 4.80 17.50 9.97
C LYS A 324 4.33 16.89 8.66
N LEU A 325 5.14 16.05 8.02
CA LEU A 325 4.79 15.34 6.80
C LEU A 325 3.56 14.43 7.00
N TYR A 326 3.53 13.67 8.10
CA TYR A 326 2.39 12.82 8.46
C TYR A 326 1.11 13.63 8.61
N ASN A 327 1.13 14.67 9.44
CA ASN A 327 -0.04 15.50 9.70
C ASN A 327 -0.54 16.22 8.44
N THR A 328 0.38 16.72 7.60
CA THR A 328 0.03 17.39 6.33
C THR A 328 -0.64 16.42 5.38
N LEU A 329 -0.07 15.22 5.17
CA LEU A 329 -0.66 14.25 4.26
C LEU A 329 -2.02 13.75 4.76
N ARG A 330 -2.14 13.48 6.08
CA ARG A 330 -3.42 13.10 6.70
C ARG A 330 -4.46 14.22 6.60
N GLY A 331 -4.06 15.45 6.84
CA GLY A 331 -4.94 16.59 6.71
C GLY A 331 -5.48 16.78 5.28
N ILE A 332 -4.64 16.57 4.26
CA ILE A 332 -5.07 16.56 2.85
C ILE A 332 -6.07 15.41 2.60
N GLN A 333 -5.76 14.20 3.04
CA GLN A 333 -6.64 13.04 2.87
C GLN A 333 -8.01 13.21 3.52
N LEU A 334 -8.07 13.93 4.63
CA LEU A 334 -9.30 14.20 5.40
C LEU A 334 -10.00 15.52 4.99
N GLY A 335 -9.44 16.28 4.05
CA GLY A 335 -9.98 17.56 3.65
C GLY A 335 -9.90 18.66 4.73
N GLU A 336 -8.96 18.54 5.66
CA GLU A 336 -8.62 19.52 6.69
C GLU A 336 -7.59 20.53 6.19
N ILE A 337 -6.74 20.10 5.26
CA ILE A 337 -5.73 20.91 4.57
C ILE A 337 -6.06 20.94 3.09
N GLU A 338 -5.86 22.11 2.46
CA GLU A 338 -6.06 22.31 1.03
C GLU A 338 -5.23 21.33 0.19
N ASP A 339 -5.87 20.68 -0.76
CA ASP A 339 -5.25 19.78 -1.72
C ASP A 339 -4.75 20.55 -2.94
N LYS A 340 -3.58 21.16 -2.86
CA LYS A 340 -2.97 21.97 -3.92
C LYS A 340 -2.58 21.17 -5.17
N HIS A 341 -2.51 19.83 -5.03
CA HIS A 341 -2.05 18.94 -6.09
C HIS A 341 -3.17 18.14 -6.74
N ASN A 342 -4.44 18.35 -6.34
CA ASN A 342 -5.60 17.61 -6.83
C ASN A 342 -5.46 16.09 -6.65
N TRP A 343 -4.96 15.64 -5.51
CA TRP A 343 -4.76 14.23 -5.20
C TRP A 343 -6.04 13.51 -4.75
N ASN A 344 -7.04 14.25 -4.28
CA ASN A 344 -8.29 13.70 -3.79
C ASN A 344 -9.35 13.61 -4.87
N PHE A 345 -9.85 12.41 -5.10
CA PHE A 345 -11.01 12.17 -5.97
C PHE A 345 -12.27 12.09 -5.10
N ILE A 346 -13.18 13.04 -5.25
CA ILE A 346 -14.46 13.03 -4.54
C ILE A 346 -15.32 11.92 -5.13
N ILE A 347 -15.77 11.01 -4.27
CA ILE A 347 -16.65 9.88 -4.63
C ILE A 347 -18.09 10.20 -4.31
N MET A 348 -18.33 10.84 -3.14
CA MET A 348 -19.66 11.27 -2.69
C MET A 348 -19.53 12.67 -2.04
N GLU A 349 -20.52 13.49 -2.32
CA GLU A 349 -20.64 14.86 -1.78
C GLU A 349 -21.11 14.86 -0.31
#